data_42ef72329a60350070cd9b22d5d64018
#
_entry.id   42ef72329a60350070cd9b22d5d64018
#
_cell.length_a   1.000
_cell.length_b   1.000
_cell.length_c   1.000
_cell.angle_alpha   90.00
_cell.angle_beta   90.00
_cell.angle_gamma   90.00
#
_symmetry.space_group_name_H-M   'P 1'
#
loop_
_entity.id
_entity.type
_entity.pdbx_description
1 polymer ?
#
loop_
_entity_poly.entity_id
_entity_poly.type
_entity_poly.pdbx_seq_one_letter_code
_entity_poly.pdbx_strand_id
1 'polypeptide(L)'
;MTEVILFPSSFLNPREVDEDLAEEYRAARLAGGFETIVFDYQAWFREQRLRLSHVPEREITAVYRGWMMKPEQYALFYRELLSQKIRLLTTPEMYESLHLFPRVYPELLPDTARMLTFPLHFEIDVQTCQRAFGRFLVKDYVKSVKGSEFPAYFDENCSQEAFNVWMELFYRYRGDLLTGGICIKEFLELKRYKGRTNEYRVFYVNGEPISISRNSGQEGKVAEPPIELVQRYRKLGSVFYTLDYAELSDGRFTILESGDGSVSGLAEGADAANFYRKLHRALNQNQSEYGFSDESK
;
A
#
# COMPACT_ATOMS: atom_id res chain seq x y z
N MET A 1 2.65 14.77 19.21
CA MET A 1 1.58 14.91 18.20
C MET A 1 2.18 14.73 16.82
N THR A 2 1.54 13.94 15.95
CA THR A 2 1.95 13.80 14.54
C THR A 2 1.27 14.91 13.76
N GLU A 3 2.01 15.99 13.51
CA GLU A 3 1.48 17.22 12.90
C GLU A 3 2.10 17.49 11.52
N VAL A 4 2.97 16.59 11.05
CA VAL A 4 3.76 16.78 9.83
C VAL A 4 3.51 15.66 8.84
N ILE A 5 3.28 16.02 7.58
CA ILE A 5 3.30 15.11 6.45
C ILE A 5 4.53 15.37 5.58
N LEU A 6 5.27 14.32 5.29
CA LEU A 6 6.45 14.36 4.42
C LEU A 6 6.07 13.93 3.00
N PHE A 7 6.29 14.79 2.00
CA PHE A 7 6.02 14.54 0.59
C PHE A 7 7.29 14.56 -0.27
N PRO A 8 7.36 13.79 -1.38
CA PRO A 8 8.40 13.97 -2.39
C PRO A 8 8.18 15.24 -3.19
N SER A 9 9.27 15.81 -3.67
CA SER A 9 9.22 16.90 -4.63
C SER A 9 8.87 16.43 -6.03
N SER A 10 8.45 17.36 -6.88
CA SER A 10 8.41 17.15 -8.33
C SER A 10 9.78 16.69 -8.86
N PHE A 11 9.74 15.85 -9.88
CA PHE A 11 10.95 15.41 -10.57
C PHE A 11 11.72 16.56 -11.23
N LEU A 12 11.02 17.60 -11.67
CA LEU A 12 11.62 18.73 -12.37
C LEU A 12 11.99 19.91 -11.45
N ASN A 13 11.30 20.01 -10.30
CA ASN A 13 11.51 21.12 -9.37
C ASN A 13 11.56 20.64 -7.91
N PRO A 14 12.75 20.63 -7.27
CA PRO A 14 12.88 20.13 -5.89
C PRO A 14 12.22 21.03 -4.83
N ARG A 15 11.68 22.19 -5.23
CA ARG A 15 10.97 23.11 -4.32
C ARG A 15 9.46 22.94 -4.36
N GLU A 16 8.93 22.21 -5.32
CA GLU A 16 7.50 21.94 -5.49
C GLU A 16 7.19 20.48 -5.17
N VAL A 17 6.02 20.24 -4.61
CA VAL A 17 5.56 18.87 -4.40
C VAL A 17 5.34 18.17 -5.74
N ASP A 18 5.47 16.84 -5.76
CA ASP A 18 5.14 15.99 -6.90
C ASP A 18 3.72 16.27 -7.42
N GLU A 19 3.56 16.37 -8.74
CA GLU A 19 2.31 16.78 -9.38
C GLU A 19 1.17 15.81 -9.06
N ASP A 20 1.44 14.50 -9.02
CA ASP A 20 0.45 13.47 -8.69
C ASP A 20 0.00 13.53 -7.21
N LEU A 21 0.77 14.19 -6.35
CA LEU A 21 0.47 14.37 -4.93
C LEU A 21 0.01 15.79 -4.58
N ALA A 22 -0.10 16.68 -5.57
CA ALA A 22 -0.44 18.10 -5.33
C ALA A 22 -1.80 18.31 -4.67
N GLU A 23 -2.80 17.47 -4.98
CA GLU A 23 -4.11 17.51 -4.33
C GLU A 23 -4.02 17.07 -2.87
N GLU A 24 -3.35 15.94 -2.59
CA GLU A 24 -3.12 15.45 -1.24
C GLU A 24 -2.33 16.46 -0.40
N TYR A 25 -1.29 17.06 -0.97
CA TYR A 25 -0.51 18.11 -0.31
C TYR A 25 -1.35 19.32 0.11
N ARG A 26 -2.21 19.81 -0.79
CA ARG A 26 -3.13 20.92 -0.47
C ARG A 26 -4.14 20.51 0.59
N ALA A 27 -4.71 19.31 0.49
CA ALA A 27 -5.69 18.79 1.44
C ALA A 27 -5.08 18.59 2.83
N ALA A 28 -3.86 18.09 2.94
CA ALA A 28 -3.13 17.93 4.19
C ALA A 28 -3.00 19.26 4.94
N ARG A 29 -2.60 20.31 4.24
CA ARG A 29 -2.42 21.65 4.81
C ARG A 29 -3.73 22.35 5.18
N LEU A 30 -4.67 22.39 4.22
CA LEU A 30 -5.86 23.25 4.33
C LEU A 30 -6.98 22.59 5.14
N ALA A 31 -7.17 21.30 4.99
CA ALA A 31 -8.25 20.56 5.63
C ALA A 31 -7.78 19.71 6.82
N GLY A 32 -6.58 19.16 6.75
CA GLY A 32 -5.99 18.33 7.80
C GLY A 32 -5.30 19.13 8.89
N GLY A 33 -4.88 20.38 8.60
CA GLY A 33 -4.12 21.19 9.55
C GLY A 33 -2.69 20.73 9.78
N PHE A 34 -2.14 19.92 8.86
CA PHE A 34 -0.78 19.44 8.94
C PHE A 34 0.23 20.48 8.44
N GLU A 35 1.36 20.55 9.10
CA GLU A 35 2.57 21.09 8.51
C GLU A 35 3.10 20.11 7.46
N THR A 36 3.79 20.61 6.43
CA THR A 36 4.32 19.76 5.36
C THR A 36 5.80 20.01 5.14
N ILE A 37 6.55 18.94 5.04
CA ILE A 37 7.96 18.94 4.63
C ILE A 37 8.05 18.29 3.25
N VAL A 38 8.80 18.89 2.35
CA VAL A 38 9.07 18.32 1.02
C VAL A 38 10.54 17.89 0.97
N PHE A 39 10.80 16.67 0.51
CA PHE A 39 12.15 16.18 0.26
C PHE A 39 12.45 16.13 -1.25
N ASP A 40 13.69 16.40 -1.62
CA ASP A 40 14.15 16.34 -3.00
C ASP A 40 14.13 14.88 -3.50
N TYR A 41 13.16 14.56 -4.37
CA TYR A 41 12.96 13.24 -4.93
C TYR A 41 14.19 12.72 -5.68
N GLN A 42 14.78 13.57 -6.55
CA GLN A 42 15.92 13.14 -7.36
C GLN A 42 17.17 12.90 -6.52
N ALA A 43 17.46 13.82 -5.59
CA ALA A 43 18.59 13.67 -4.68
C ALA A 43 18.48 12.37 -3.86
N TRP A 44 17.26 12.03 -3.42
CA TRP A 44 17.05 10.78 -2.67
C TRP A 44 17.18 9.53 -3.56
N PHE A 45 16.40 9.43 -4.62
CA PHE A 45 16.31 8.18 -5.39
C PHE A 45 17.52 7.90 -6.29
N ARG A 46 18.25 8.94 -6.73
CA ARG A 46 19.43 8.80 -7.58
C ARG A 46 20.75 8.86 -6.82
N GLU A 47 20.85 9.74 -5.82
CA GLU A 47 22.09 10.04 -5.13
C GLU A 47 22.13 9.49 -3.69
N GLN A 48 21.00 8.95 -3.19
CA GLN A 48 20.80 8.58 -1.77
C GLN A 48 21.15 9.72 -0.79
N ARG A 49 20.84 10.95 -1.20
CA ARG A 49 21.05 12.17 -0.41
C ARG A 49 19.73 12.76 0.00
N LEU A 50 19.46 12.78 1.30
CA LEU A 50 18.26 13.41 1.82
C LEU A 50 18.43 14.93 1.90
N ARG A 51 17.61 15.67 1.14
CA ARG A 51 17.50 17.12 1.18
C ARG A 51 16.05 17.48 1.48
N LEU A 52 15.82 18.20 2.56
CA LEU A 52 14.50 18.62 3.01
C LEU A 52 14.27 20.11 2.73
N SER A 53 13.02 20.51 2.53
CA SER A 53 12.63 21.93 2.42
C SER A 53 12.99 22.72 3.68
N HIS A 54 12.91 22.07 4.85
CA HIS A 54 13.44 22.55 6.12
C HIS A 54 13.65 21.37 7.08
N VAL A 55 14.58 21.54 8.02
CA VAL A 55 14.87 20.56 9.06
C VAL A 55 14.24 21.05 10.37
N PRO A 56 13.48 20.22 11.09
CA PRO A 56 12.86 20.64 12.35
C PRO A 56 13.90 20.89 13.44
N GLU A 57 13.64 21.89 14.30
CA GLU A 57 14.53 22.23 15.41
C GLU A 57 14.54 21.14 16.51
N ARG A 58 13.39 20.49 16.72
CA ARG A 58 13.19 19.40 17.69
C ARG A 58 12.79 18.10 16.99
N GLU A 59 12.86 16.98 17.70
CA GLU A 59 12.32 15.72 17.18
C GLU A 59 10.82 15.82 16.94
N ILE A 60 10.39 15.32 15.77
CA ILE A 60 9.00 15.25 15.36
C ILE A 60 8.65 13.85 14.87
N THR A 61 7.36 13.52 14.92
CA THR A 61 6.81 12.35 14.20
C THR A 61 6.10 12.85 12.95
N ALA A 62 6.41 12.26 11.80
CA ALA A 62 5.83 12.58 10.52
C ALA A 62 5.17 11.37 9.85
N VAL A 63 4.14 11.60 9.05
CA VAL A 63 3.60 10.61 8.13
C VAL A 63 4.25 10.82 6.77
N TYR A 64 4.83 9.79 6.20
CA TYR A 64 5.26 9.81 4.80
C TYR A 64 4.04 9.59 3.89
N ARG A 65 3.94 10.39 2.84
CA ARG A 65 2.96 10.20 1.75
C ARG A 65 3.68 10.38 0.43
N GLY A 66 3.87 9.27 -0.31
CA GLY A 66 4.64 9.33 -1.54
C GLY A 66 4.78 8.01 -2.27
N TRP A 67 5.83 7.91 -3.08
CA TRP A 67 6.11 6.78 -3.93
C TRP A 67 6.62 5.57 -3.15
N MET A 68 6.28 4.39 -3.64
CA MET A 68 6.76 3.13 -3.08
C MET A 68 8.27 3.04 -3.13
N MET A 69 8.84 2.46 -2.09
CA MET A 69 10.26 2.13 -1.97
C MET A 69 10.40 0.63 -1.76
N LYS A 70 11.52 0.05 -2.19
CA LYS A 70 11.89 -1.28 -1.72
C LYS A 70 12.13 -1.22 -0.20
N PRO A 71 11.90 -2.30 0.56
CA PRO A 71 12.08 -2.29 2.02
C PRO A 71 13.45 -1.76 2.46
N GLU A 72 14.52 -2.12 1.76
CA GLU A 72 15.88 -1.67 2.06
C GLU A 72 16.05 -0.16 1.85
N GLN A 73 15.43 0.38 0.79
CA GLN A 73 15.44 1.82 0.51
C GLN A 73 14.62 2.58 1.54
N TYR A 74 13.45 2.03 1.95
CA TYR A 74 12.64 2.63 3.01
C TYR A 74 13.38 2.64 4.35
N ALA A 75 14.07 1.56 4.71
CA ALA A 75 14.86 1.49 5.92
C ALA A 75 16.03 2.49 5.93
N LEU A 76 16.66 2.70 4.77
CA LEU A 76 17.67 3.75 4.59
C LEU A 76 17.04 5.14 4.77
N PHE A 77 15.94 5.41 4.11
CA PHE A 77 15.20 6.67 4.20
C PHE A 77 14.79 7.00 5.62
N TYR A 78 14.25 6.02 6.35
CA TYR A 78 13.89 6.14 7.75
C TYR A 78 15.07 6.55 8.62
N ARG A 79 16.24 5.90 8.45
CA ARG A 79 17.46 6.23 9.22
C ARG A 79 17.99 7.62 8.93
N GLU A 80 17.99 8.03 7.66
CA GLU A 80 18.41 9.38 7.27
C GLU A 80 17.48 10.44 7.85
N LEU A 81 16.17 10.20 7.85
CA LEU A 81 15.19 11.08 8.48
C LEU A 81 15.39 11.20 10.00
N LEU A 82 15.68 10.06 10.68
CA LEU A 82 16.00 10.08 12.11
C LEU A 82 17.22 10.95 12.41
N SER A 83 18.26 10.92 11.55
CA SER A 83 19.45 11.79 11.71
C SER A 83 19.11 13.29 11.62
N GLN A 84 17.99 13.62 10.95
CA GLN A 84 17.43 14.95 10.82
C GLN A 84 16.25 15.22 11.77
N LYS A 85 16.14 14.46 12.85
CA LYS A 85 15.12 14.60 13.90
C LYS A 85 13.68 14.33 13.44
N ILE A 86 13.50 13.57 12.37
CA ILE A 86 12.19 13.15 11.86
C ILE A 86 12.03 11.65 12.03
N ARG A 87 11.09 11.24 12.86
CA ARG A 87 10.67 9.86 13.02
C ARG A 87 9.43 9.62 12.16
N LEU A 88 9.47 8.69 11.23
CA LEU A 88 8.25 8.31 10.52
C LEU A 88 7.31 7.49 11.42
N LEU A 89 6.02 7.70 11.24
CA LEU A 89 4.95 6.95 11.93
C LEU A 89 5.06 5.45 11.65
N THR A 90 5.29 5.07 10.41
CA THR A 90 5.51 3.68 10.00
C THR A 90 7.00 3.35 10.11
N THR A 91 7.36 2.37 10.94
CA THR A 91 8.75 1.88 11.02
C THR A 91 9.10 1.01 9.81
N PRO A 92 10.38 0.72 9.54
CA PRO A 92 10.77 -0.19 8.47
C PRO A 92 10.12 -1.58 8.56
N GLU A 93 9.99 -2.12 9.77
CA GLU A 93 9.35 -3.40 10.03
C GLU A 93 7.85 -3.36 9.72
N MET A 94 7.16 -2.29 10.13
CA MET A 94 5.74 -2.07 9.82
C MET A 94 5.52 -1.92 8.31
N TYR A 95 6.39 -1.14 7.64
CA TYR A 95 6.37 -0.96 6.20
C TYR A 95 6.51 -2.31 5.48
N GLU A 96 7.53 -3.09 5.79
CA GLU A 96 7.78 -4.40 5.19
C GLU A 96 6.62 -5.37 5.43
N SER A 97 6.07 -5.39 6.65
CA SER A 97 4.97 -6.27 7.07
C SER A 97 3.74 -6.13 6.17
N LEU A 98 3.34 -4.91 5.83
CA LEU A 98 2.12 -4.65 5.04
C LEU A 98 2.41 -4.43 3.56
N HIS A 99 3.61 -3.99 3.20
CA HIS A 99 4.01 -3.76 1.82
C HIS A 99 4.31 -5.06 1.08
N LEU A 100 4.92 -6.04 1.74
CA LEU A 100 5.17 -7.37 1.20
C LEU A 100 4.01 -8.31 1.54
N PHE A 101 3.09 -8.52 0.60
CA PHE A 101 1.87 -9.29 0.82
C PHE A 101 2.08 -10.67 1.52
N PRO A 102 3.13 -11.46 1.22
CA PRO A 102 3.38 -12.72 1.91
C PRO A 102 3.64 -12.60 3.42
N ARG A 103 4.06 -11.43 3.89
CA ARG A 103 4.29 -11.21 5.34
C ARG A 103 2.99 -11.18 6.13
N VAL A 104 1.99 -10.48 5.61
CA VAL A 104 0.67 -10.36 6.28
C VAL A 104 -0.29 -11.47 5.87
N TYR A 105 0.00 -12.22 4.82
CA TYR A 105 -0.87 -13.26 4.27
C TYR A 105 -1.45 -14.24 5.31
N PRO A 106 -0.65 -14.80 6.26
CA PRO A 106 -1.20 -15.70 7.27
C PRO A 106 -2.29 -15.09 8.14
N GLU A 107 -2.21 -13.77 8.39
CA GLU A 107 -3.19 -13.04 9.19
C GLU A 107 -4.48 -12.75 8.41
N LEU A 108 -4.39 -12.72 7.05
CA LEU A 108 -5.54 -12.45 6.18
C LEU A 108 -6.37 -13.70 5.84
N LEU A 109 -5.89 -14.89 6.18
CA LEU A 109 -6.68 -16.12 6.02
C LEU A 109 -7.84 -16.16 7.03
N PRO A 110 -9.01 -16.67 6.63
CA PRO A 110 -9.36 -17.25 5.32
C PRO A 110 -9.91 -16.24 4.28
N ASP A 111 -9.87 -14.96 4.54
CA ASP A 111 -10.58 -13.93 3.77
C ASP A 111 -9.76 -13.42 2.57
N THR A 112 -8.74 -14.17 2.11
CA THR A 112 -7.95 -13.85 0.91
C THR A 112 -7.74 -15.06 0.03
N ALA A 113 -7.35 -14.84 -1.24
CA ALA A 113 -7.05 -15.92 -2.19
C ALA A 113 -5.88 -16.78 -1.72
N ARG A 114 -5.93 -18.09 -1.99
CA ARG A 114 -4.80 -19.00 -1.74
C ARG A 114 -3.58 -18.58 -2.54
N MET A 115 -2.39 -18.86 -2.00
CA MET A 115 -1.14 -18.39 -2.60
C MET A 115 -0.01 -19.39 -2.34
N LEU A 116 0.89 -19.52 -3.34
CA LEU A 116 2.21 -20.14 -3.21
C LEU A 116 3.27 -19.05 -3.42
N THR A 117 4.39 -19.17 -2.72
CA THR A 117 5.53 -18.25 -2.88
C THR A 117 6.78 -19.00 -3.30
N PHE A 118 7.56 -18.36 -4.15
CA PHE A 118 8.81 -18.91 -4.67
C PHE A 118 9.93 -17.87 -4.59
N PRO A 119 11.19 -18.28 -4.40
CA PRO A 119 12.32 -17.40 -4.56
C PRO A 119 12.38 -16.83 -5.98
N LEU A 120 13.07 -15.69 -6.16
CA LEU A 120 13.35 -15.16 -7.50
C LEU A 120 14.16 -16.18 -8.32
N HIS A 121 13.84 -16.27 -9.61
CA HIS A 121 14.48 -17.17 -10.56
C HIS A 121 14.38 -18.67 -10.23
N PHE A 122 13.47 -19.02 -9.31
CA PHE A 122 13.12 -20.43 -9.07
C PHE A 122 12.36 -21.00 -10.28
N GLU A 123 12.66 -22.22 -10.67
CA GLU A 123 11.93 -22.92 -11.73
C GLU A 123 10.56 -23.39 -11.17
N ILE A 124 9.51 -22.68 -11.56
CA ILE A 124 8.16 -22.96 -11.08
C ILE A 124 7.51 -23.98 -12.00
N ASP A 125 7.14 -25.13 -11.45
CA ASP A 125 6.33 -26.15 -12.14
C ASP A 125 4.89 -25.64 -12.32
N VAL A 126 4.52 -25.34 -13.56
CA VAL A 126 3.19 -24.81 -13.90
C VAL A 126 2.08 -25.79 -13.54
N GLN A 127 2.31 -27.10 -13.69
CA GLN A 127 1.33 -28.13 -13.35
C GLN A 127 1.01 -28.16 -11.84
N THR A 128 2.00 -27.90 -11.00
CA THR A 128 1.77 -27.75 -9.55
C THR A 128 0.85 -26.57 -9.26
N CYS A 129 1.03 -25.45 -9.94
CA CYS A 129 0.17 -24.28 -9.79
C CYS A 129 -1.25 -24.54 -10.30
N GLN A 130 -1.38 -25.20 -11.47
CA GLN A 130 -2.66 -25.61 -12.04
C GLN A 130 -3.42 -26.58 -11.14
N ARG A 131 -2.74 -27.59 -10.57
CA ARG A 131 -3.36 -28.52 -9.60
C ARG A 131 -3.82 -27.82 -8.32
N ALA A 132 -3.07 -26.82 -7.87
CA ALA A 132 -3.41 -26.08 -6.65
C ALA A 132 -4.61 -25.15 -6.83
N PHE A 133 -4.73 -24.48 -7.98
CA PHE A 133 -5.65 -23.35 -8.15
C PHE A 133 -6.58 -23.46 -9.36
N GLY A 134 -6.33 -24.34 -10.33
CA GLY A 134 -6.98 -24.30 -11.64
C GLY A 134 -6.50 -23.09 -12.45
N ARG A 135 -7.00 -21.91 -12.09
CA ARG A 135 -6.52 -20.63 -12.65
C ARG A 135 -5.76 -19.82 -11.61
N PHE A 136 -4.68 -19.16 -12.02
CA PHE A 136 -3.82 -18.38 -11.13
C PHE A 136 -3.22 -17.17 -11.84
N LEU A 137 -2.80 -16.20 -11.06
CA LEU A 137 -2.06 -15.03 -11.51
C LEU A 137 -0.65 -15.02 -10.92
N VAL A 138 0.25 -14.31 -11.62
CA VAL A 138 1.64 -14.09 -11.20
C VAL A 138 1.84 -12.65 -10.75
N LYS A 139 2.49 -12.48 -9.62
CA LYS A 139 2.97 -11.17 -9.13
C LYS A 139 4.28 -11.34 -8.36
N ASP A 140 5.03 -10.28 -8.16
CA ASP A 140 6.03 -10.28 -7.11
C ASP A 140 5.36 -10.09 -5.73
N TYR A 141 6.11 -9.91 -4.67
CA TYR A 141 5.54 -9.74 -3.33
C TYR A 141 4.70 -8.48 -3.18
N VAL A 142 4.76 -7.53 -4.13
CA VAL A 142 4.08 -6.23 -4.08
C VAL A 142 3.10 -6.04 -5.23
N LYS A 143 3.54 -6.26 -6.48
CA LYS A 143 2.78 -5.89 -7.69
C LYS A 143 2.74 -7.00 -8.73
N SER A 144 1.64 -7.02 -9.53
CA SER A 144 1.55 -7.73 -10.80
C SER A 144 1.97 -6.82 -11.97
N VAL A 145 2.13 -7.41 -13.14
CA VAL A 145 2.24 -6.66 -14.40
C VAL A 145 0.82 -6.39 -14.90
N LYS A 146 0.48 -5.11 -15.12
CA LYS A 146 -0.83 -4.68 -15.64
C LYS A 146 -0.62 -3.76 -16.84
N GLY A 147 -1.62 -3.70 -17.74
CA GLY A 147 -1.58 -2.76 -18.88
C GLY A 147 -0.60 -3.13 -19.98
N SER A 148 -0.20 -4.40 -20.08
CA SER A 148 0.71 -4.95 -21.09
C SER A 148 0.09 -6.20 -21.74
N GLU A 149 0.84 -6.86 -22.61
CA GLU A 149 0.47 -8.18 -23.18
C GLU A 149 0.60 -9.35 -22.18
N PHE A 150 1.15 -9.11 -20.98
CA PHE A 150 1.29 -10.16 -19.95
C PHE A 150 -0.09 -10.68 -19.54
N PRO A 151 -0.30 -12.03 -19.48
CA PRO A 151 -1.60 -12.60 -19.16
C PRO A 151 -2.12 -12.15 -17.80
N ALA A 152 -3.41 -11.82 -17.74
CA ALA A 152 -4.07 -11.51 -16.48
C ALA A 152 -4.16 -12.72 -15.54
N TYR A 153 -4.20 -13.93 -16.12
CA TYR A 153 -4.15 -15.20 -15.40
C TYR A 153 -3.65 -16.31 -16.34
N PHE A 154 -3.27 -17.42 -15.75
CA PHE A 154 -2.90 -18.69 -16.40
C PHE A 154 -3.91 -19.77 -16.02
N ASP A 155 -4.19 -20.69 -16.94
CA ASP A 155 -5.12 -21.81 -16.75
C ASP A 155 -4.48 -23.15 -17.15
N GLU A 156 -5.29 -24.20 -17.22
CA GLU A 156 -4.87 -25.56 -17.57
C GLU A 156 -4.28 -25.70 -18.99
N ASN A 157 -4.52 -24.73 -19.87
CA ASN A 157 -4.01 -24.77 -21.25
C ASN A 157 -2.58 -24.22 -21.37
N CYS A 158 -2.04 -23.61 -20.32
CA CYS A 158 -0.69 -23.08 -20.33
C CYS A 158 0.33 -24.20 -20.18
N SER A 159 1.16 -24.42 -21.23
CA SER A 159 2.29 -25.36 -21.14
C SER A 159 3.44 -24.79 -20.31
N GLN A 160 4.35 -25.68 -19.85
CA GLN A 160 5.55 -25.25 -19.12
C GLN A 160 6.42 -24.32 -19.94
N GLU A 161 6.61 -24.61 -21.23
CA GLU A 161 7.42 -23.81 -22.14
C GLU A 161 6.82 -22.39 -22.30
N ALA A 162 5.50 -22.31 -22.50
CA ALA A 162 4.81 -21.02 -22.59
C ALA A 162 4.89 -20.25 -21.27
N PHE A 163 4.71 -20.92 -20.14
CA PHE A 163 4.84 -20.29 -18.82
C PHE A 163 6.23 -19.73 -18.58
N ASN A 164 7.30 -20.47 -18.96
CA ASN A 164 8.67 -20.01 -18.82
C ASN A 164 8.93 -18.73 -19.63
N VAL A 165 8.43 -18.65 -20.87
CA VAL A 165 8.52 -17.45 -21.69
C VAL A 165 7.83 -16.24 -21.02
N TRP A 166 6.64 -16.47 -20.45
CA TRP A 166 5.93 -15.42 -19.72
C TRP A 166 6.65 -15.00 -18.45
N MET A 167 7.29 -15.92 -17.74
CA MET A 167 8.09 -15.58 -16.56
C MET A 167 9.31 -14.72 -16.90
N GLU A 168 10.00 -15.00 -18.01
CA GLU A 168 11.09 -14.14 -18.51
C GLU A 168 10.58 -12.73 -18.81
N LEU A 169 9.40 -12.63 -19.44
CA LEU A 169 8.76 -11.35 -19.74
C LEU A 169 8.33 -10.62 -18.47
N PHE A 170 7.80 -11.36 -17.47
CA PHE A 170 7.49 -10.81 -16.15
C PHE A 170 8.70 -10.17 -15.49
N TYR A 171 9.83 -10.87 -15.44
CA TYR A 171 11.08 -10.34 -14.90
C TYR A 171 11.55 -9.09 -15.64
N ARG A 172 11.44 -9.09 -16.97
CA ARG A 172 11.78 -7.92 -17.79
C ARG A 172 10.89 -6.71 -17.50
N TYR A 173 9.58 -6.90 -17.40
CA TYR A 173 8.65 -5.81 -17.09
C TYR A 173 8.80 -5.27 -15.68
N ARG A 174 9.09 -6.14 -14.71
CA ARG A 174 9.33 -5.70 -13.36
C ARG A 174 10.69 -5.02 -13.18
N GLY A 175 11.71 -5.48 -13.88
CA GLY A 175 13.06 -4.88 -13.86
C GLY A 175 13.52 -4.52 -12.44
N ASP A 176 13.97 -3.30 -12.28
CA ASP A 176 14.43 -2.77 -10.98
C ASP A 176 13.31 -2.61 -9.94
N LEU A 177 12.04 -2.69 -10.34
CA LEU A 177 10.91 -2.64 -9.40
C LEU A 177 10.57 -4.01 -8.80
N LEU A 178 11.22 -5.08 -9.26
CA LEU A 178 11.02 -6.43 -8.74
C LEU A 178 11.37 -6.48 -7.25
N THR A 179 10.42 -6.96 -6.43
CA THR A 179 10.55 -6.90 -4.98
C THR A 179 10.22 -8.24 -4.33
N GLY A 180 11.14 -8.73 -3.49
CA GLY A 180 10.98 -9.98 -2.74
C GLY A 180 11.11 -11.22 -3.63
N GLY A 181 10.06 -12.04 -3.70
CA GLY A 181 10.00 -13.26 -4.52
C GLY A 181 8.79 -13.23 -5.47
N ILE A 182 8.41 -14.40 -5.95
CA ILE A 182 7.25 -14.61 -6.82
C ILE A 182 6.08 -15.14 -6.00
N CYS A 183 4.91 -14.55 -6.17
CA CYS A 183 3.63 -15.05 -5.70
C CYS A 183 2.83 -15.63 -6.87
N ILE A 184 2.45 -16.89 -6.76
CA ILE A 184 1.42 -17.51 -7.57
C ILE A 184 0.14 -17.50 -6.75
N LYS A 185 -0.83 -16.73 -7.17
CA LYS A 185 -2.05 -16.48 -6.40
C LYS A 185 -3.26 -17.00 -7.16
N GLU A 186 -4.17 -17.66 -6.47
CA GLU A 186 -5.43 -18.13 -7.04
C GLU A 186 -6.17 -16.99 -7.73
N PHE A 187 -6.63 -17.23 -8.96
CA PHE A 187 -7.45 -16.26 -9.68
C PHE A 187 -8.90 -16.34 -9.19
N LEU A 188 -9.40 -15.23 -8.70
CA LEU A 188 -10.76 -15.13 -8.18
C LEU A 188 -11.67 -14.43 -9.20
N GLU A 189 -12.86 -14.98 -9.39
CA GLU A 189 -13.91 -14.34 -10.19
C GLU A 189 -14.57 -13.20 -9.41
N LEU A 190 -14.21 -11.97 -9.80
CA LEU A 190 -14.76 -10.77 -9.19
C LEU A 190 -16.08 -10.39 -9.86
N LYS A 191 -17.02 -9.93 -9.06
CA LYS A 191 -18.29 -9.38 -9.55
C LYS A 191 -18.05 -8.07 -10.27
N ARG A 192 -18.77 -7.90 -11.38
CA ARG A 192 -18.65 -6.71 -12.24
C ARG A 192 -19.97 -5.97 -12.30
N TYR A 193 -19.88 -4.65 -12.26
CA TYR A 193 -20.97 -3.72 -12.48
C TYR A 193 -20.59 -2.84 -13.66
N LYS A 194 -21.38 -2.88 -14.74
CA LYS A 194 -21.06 -2.18 -15.99
C LYS A 194 -19.64 -2.42 -16.51
N GLY A 195 -19.14 -3.66 -16.38
CA GLY A 195 -17.80 -4.05 -16.83
C GLY A 195 -16.66 -3.74 -15.87
N ARG A 196 -16.88 -2.98 -14.79
CA ARG A 196 -15.90 -2.69 -13.75
C ARG A 196 -16.05 -3.65 -12.57
N THR A 197 -14.96 -4.10 -12.01
CA THR A 197 -14.94 -4.89 -10.76
C THR A 197 -15.44 -4.04 -9.59
N ASN A 198 -15.98 -4.68 -8.55
CA ASN A 198 -16.40 -3.96 -7.35
C ASN A 198 -15.31 -4.07 -6.29
N GLU A 199 -14.43 -3.08 -6.28
CA GLU A 199 -13.26 -3.05 -5.39
C GLU A 199 -13.29 -1.80 -4.52
N TYR A 200 -12.82 -1.96 -3.27
CA TYR A 200 -12.72 -0.88 -2.28
C TYR A 200 -11.35 -0.86 -1.64
N ARG A 201 -10.80 0.33 -1.46
CA ARG A 201 -9.63 0.55 -0.61
C ARG A 201 -10.06 1.08 0.75
N VAL A 202 -9.60 0.41 1.81
CA VAL A 202 -9.80 0.84 3.19
C VAL A 202 -8.47 1.26 3.78
N PHE A 203 -8.40 2.49 4.29
CA PHE A 203 -7.26 2.97 5.06
C PHE A 203 -7.52 2.78 6.55
N TYR A 204 -6.54 2.23 7.24
CA TYR A 204 -6.55 2.03 8.69
C TYR A 204 -5.47 2.88 9.35
N VAL A 205 -5.82 3.53 10.45
CA VAL A 205 -4.88 4.30 11.29
C VAL A 205 -5.14 3.95 12.74
N ASN A 206 -4.11 3.51 13.47
CA ASN A 206 -4.19 3.15 14.89
C ASN A 206 -5.34 2.17 15.20
N GLY A 207 -5.64 1.26 14.30
CA GLY A 207 -6.72 0.29 14.45
C GLY A 207 -8.11 0.79 14.05
N GLU A 208 -8.24 1.98 13.48
CA GLU A 208 -9.51 2.52 13.02
C GLU A 208 -9.55 2.66 11.49
N PRO A 209 -10.63 2.17 10.81
CA PRO A 209 -10.84 2.43 9.40
C PRO A 209 -11.27 3.87 9.19
N ILE A 210 -10.39 4.70 8.64
CA ILE A 210 -10.63 6.13 8.43
C ILE A 210 -11.23 6.46 7.07
N SER A 211 -11.07 5.57 6.09
CA SER A 211 -11.60 5.76 4.73
C SER A 211 -11.98 4.42 4.13
N ILE A 212 -13.15 4.33 3.52
CA ILE A 212 -13.62 3.23 2.68
C ILE A 212 -14.00 3.85 1.34
N SER A 213 -13.20 3.61 0.31
CA SER A 213 -13.36 4.29 -0.98
C SER A 213 -13.41 3.27 -2.12
N ARG A 214 -14.25 3.51 -3.12
CA ARG A 214 -14.28 2.74 -4.37
C ARG A 214 -12.93 2.85 -5.07
N ASN A 215 -12.39 1.74 -5.56
CA ASN A 215 -11.01 1.66 -6.06
C ASN A 215 -10.88 1.09 -7.50
N SER A 216 -11.98 0.88 -8.21
CA SER A 216 -11.98 0.35 -9.58
C SER A 216 -12.83 1.16 -10.57
N GLY A 217 -13.21 2.37 -10.19
CA GLY A 217 -14.07 3.24 -11.02
C GLY A 217 -15.47 2.66 -11.21
N GLN A 218 -15.96 1.80 -10.31
CA GLN A 218 -17.31 1.26 -10.34
C GLN A 218 -18.33 2.34 -10.02
N GLU A 219 -19.43 2.34 -10.80
CA GLU A 219 -20.48 3.35 -10.72
C GLU A 219 -21.82 2.77 -10.26
N GLY A 220 -22.72 3.66 -9.83
CA GLY A 220 -24.07 3.32 -9.44
C GLY A 220 -24.20 2.72 -8.05
N LYS A 221 -25.29 1.98 -7.81
CA LYS A 221 -25.54 1.28 -6.54
C LYS A 221 -24.84 -0.07 -6.57
N VAL A 222 -23.76 -0.20 -5.83
CA VAL A 222 -22.94 -1.43 -5.68
C VAL A 222 -22.87 -1.82 -4.21
N ALA A 223 -22.62 -3.10 -3.93
CA ALA A 223 -22.44 -3.57 -2.55
C ALA A 223 -21.15 -2.98 -1.95
N GLU A 224 -21.17 -2.72 -0.67
CA GLU A 224 -20.00 -2.30 0.11
C GLU A 224 -19.46 -3.47 0.92
N PRO A 225 -18.15 -3.49 1.26
CA PRO A 225 -17.59 -4.53 2.11
C PRO A 225 -18.30 -4.52 3.48
N PRO A 226 -18.70 -5.70 4.00
CA PRO A 226 -19.34 -5.80 5.31
C PRO A 226 -18.48 -5.16 6.40
N ILE A 227 -19.08 -4.35 7.25
CA ILE A 227 -18.34 -3.64 8.30
C ILE A 227 -17.66 -4.62 9.27
N GLU A 228 -18.24 -5.78 9.50
CA GLU A 228 -17.67 -6.83 10.34
C GLU A 228 -16.37 -7.38 9.75
N LEU A 229 -16.30 -7.50 8.40
CA LEU A 229 -15.08 -7.90 7.70
C LEU A 229 -14.02 -6.80 7.80
N VAL A 230 -14.39 -5.54 7.60
CA VAL A 230 -13.48 -4.39 7.76
C VAL A 230 -12.95 -4.32 9.19
N GLN A 231 -13.80 -4.46 10.19
CA GLN A 231 -13.42 -4.39 11.60
C GLN A 231 -12.54 -5.57 12.06
N ARG A 232 -12.66 -6.74 11.44
CA ARG A 232 -11.82 -7.92 11.73
C ARG A 232 -10.33 -7.62 11.56
N TYR A 233 -9.99 -6.83 10.56
CA TYR A 233 -8.60 -6.54 10.17
C TYR A 233 -8.07 -5.19 10.64
N ARG A 234 -8.67 -4.60 11.66
CA ARG A 234 -8.26 -3.31 12.22
C ARG A 234 -6.94 -3.33 13.00
N LYS A 235 -6.41 -4.51 13.33
CA LYS A 235 -5.17 -4.69 14.13
C LYS A 235 -4.22 -5.65 13.42
N LEU A 236 -3.60 -5.17 12.36
CA LEU A 236 -2.47 -5.83 11.70
C LEU A 236 -1.14 -5.21 12.15
N GLY A 237 -0.03 -5.75 11.70
CA GLY A 237 1.32 -5.41 12.13
C GLY A 237 1.81 -4.00 11.82
N SER A 238 0.92 -3.03 11.54
CA SER A 238 1.26 -1.62 11.30
C SER A 238 0.19 -0.68 11.87
N VAL A 239 0.58 0.56 12.12
CA VAL A 239 -0.30 1.63 12.59
C VAL A 239 -0.97 2.40 11.45
N PHE A 240 -0.44 2.30 10.22
CA PHE A 240 -1.00 2.98 9.05
C PHE A 240 -0.86 2.11 7.80
N TYR A 241 -1.97 1.56 7.32
CA TYR A 241 -1.97 0.61 6.21
C TYR A 241 -3.29 0.63 5.44
N THR A 242 -3.30 -0.08 4.31
CA THR A 242 -4.48 -0.29 3.48
C THR A 242 -4.75 -1.77 3.25
N LEU A 243 -6.02 -2.11 3.09
CA LEU A 243 -6.48 -3.36 2.51
C LEU A 243 -7.42 -3.06 1.34
N ASP A 244 -7.22 -3.77 0.24
CA ASP A 244 -8.11 -3.71 -0.91
C ASP A 244 -9.08 -4.89 -0.86
N TYR A 245 -10.38 -4.58 -0.77
CA TYR A 245 -11.47 -5.52 -0.72
C TYR A 245 -12.15 -5.63 -2.08
N ALA A 246 -12.60 -6.82 -2.46
CA ALA A 246 -13.37 -7.01 -3.67
C ALA A 246 -14.59 -7.93 -3.44
N GLU A 247 -15.67 -7.66 -4.16
CA GLU A 247 -16.84 -8.52 -4.21
C GLU A 247 -16.61 -9.67 -5.18
N LEU A 248 -16.79 -10.90 -4.72
CA LEU A 248 -16.75 -12.11 -5.52
C LEU A 248 -18.05 -12.26 -6.33
N SER A 249 -18.02 -13.08 -7.37
CA SER A 249 -19.20 -13.36 -8.20
C SER A 249 -20.41 -13.90 -7.43
N ASP A 250 -20.17 -14.56 -6.29
CA ASP A 250 -21.20 -15.09 -5.38
C ASP A 250 -21.70 -14.05 -4.35
N GLY A 251 -21.18 -12.83 -4.36
CA GLY A 251 -21.59 -11.73 -3.49
C GLY A 251 -20.82 -11.65 -2.16
N ARG A 252 -19.94 -12.60 -1.85
CA ARG A 252 -19.04 -12.49 -0.70
C ARG A 252 -17.93 -11.47 -1.00
N PHE A 253 -17.34 -10.90 0.04
CA PHE A 253 -16.17 -10.04 -0.07
C PHE A 253 -14.90 -10.79 0.35
N THR A 254 -13.78 -10.44 -0.30
CA THR A 254 -12.45 -10.99 -0.04
C THR A 254 -11.42 -9.87 -0.06
N ILE A 255 -10.25 -10.11 0.53
CA ILE A 255 -9.11 -9.19 0.50
C ILE A 255 -8.22 -9.57 -0.69
N LEU A 256 -7.95 -8.62 -1.56
CA LEU A 256 -7.08 -8.81 -2.71
C LEU A 256 -5.62 -8.47 -2.40
N GLU A 257 -5.39 -7.33 -1.76
CA GLU A 257 -4.06 -6.75 -1.55
C GLU A 257 -3.99 -6.05 -0.20
N SER A 258 -2.78 -5.95 0.33
CA SER A 258 -2.40 -5.07 1.42
C SER A 258 -1.39 -4.04 0.92
N GLY A 259 -1.25 -2.96 1.65
CA GLY A 259 -0.23 -1.95 1.38
C GLY A 259 0.08 -1.12 2.62
N ASP A 260 1.28 -0.56 2.69
CA ASP A 260 1.56 0.47 3.67
C ASP A 260 0.80 1.76 3.32
N GLY A 261 0.20 2.41 4.31
CA GLY A 261 -0.59 3.62 4.13
C GLY A 261 0.21 4.80 3.59
N SER A 262 1.52 4.81 3.83
CA SER A 262 2.42 5.87 3.36
C SER A 262 2.55 5.92 1.83
N VAL A 263 2.38 4.77 1.16
CA VAL A 263 2.60 4.62 -0.29
C VAL A 263 1.36 4.13 -1.04
N SER A 264 0.24 3.99 -0.34
CA SER A 264 -1.05 3.67 -0.95
C SER A 264 -1.74 4.96 -1.38
N GLY A 265 -1.96 5.16 -2.69
CA GLY A 265 -2.67 6.32 -3.23
C GLY A 265 -4.13 6.35 -2.80
N LEU A 266 -4.71 7.53 -2.73
CA LEU A 266 -6.16 7.69 -2.63
C LEU A 266 -6.82 7.18 -3.93
N ALA A 267 -8.02 6.63 -3.82
CA ALA A 267 -8.80 6.24 -4.99
C ALA A 267 -9.16 7.48 -5.82
N GLU A 268 -9.27 7.30 -7.14
CA GLU A 268 -9.72 8.38 -8.04
C GLU A 268 -11.07 8.95 -7.59
N GLY A 269 -11.16 10.26 -7.47
CA GLY A 269 -12.36 10.96 -6.98
C GLY A 269 -12.61 10.85 -5.47
N ALA A 270 -11.70 10.31 -4.69
CA ALA A 270 -11.82 10.32 -3.24
C ALA A 270 -11.71 11.75 -2.67
N ASP A 271 -12.48 12.04 -1.63
CA ASP A 271 -12.41 13.32 -0.93
C ASP A 271 -11.13 13.40 -0.07
N ALA A 272 -10.06 13.91 -0.68
CA ALA A 272 -8.77 14.09 -0.03
C ALA A 272 -8.88 14.99 1.22
N ALA A 273 -9.71 16.04 1.19
CA ALA A 273 -9.90 16.92 2.33
C ALA A 273 -10.53 16.17 3.53
N ASN A 274 -11.54 15.34 3.27
CA ASN A 274 -12.14 14.51 4.30
C ASN A 274 -11.18 13.44 4.82
N PHE A 275 -10.39 12.82 3.93
CA PHE A 275 -9.35 11.87 4.32
C PHE A 275 -8.34 12.48 5.30
N TYR A 276 -7.79 13.66 4.98
CA TYR A 276 -6.79 14.30 5.84
C TYR A 276 -7.38 14.80 7.16
N ARG A 277 -8.64 15.27 7.20
CA ARG A 277 -9.32 15.57 8.48
C ARG A 277 -9.45 14.33 9.37
N LYS A 278 -9.84 13.19 8.78
CA LYS A 278 -9.97 11.93 9.53
C LYS A 278 -8.61 11.38 9.96
N LEU A 279 -7.59 11.46 9.09
CA LEU A 279 -6.21 11.09 9.42
C LEU A 279 -5.72 11.88 10.63
N HIS A 280 -5.85 13.21 10.61
CA HIS A 280 -5.45 14.06 11.72
C HIS A 280 -6.16 13.68 13.02
N ARG A 281 -7.47 13.46 12.97
CA ARG A 281 -8.25 13.04 14.14
C ARG A 281 -7.75 11.70 14.70
N ALA A 282 -7.59 10.67 13.84
CA ALA A 282 -7.16 9.34 14.26
C ALA A 282 -5.73 9.32 14.84
N LEU A 283 -4.84 10.18 14.35
CA LEU A 283 -3.48 10.31 14.88
C LEU A 283 -3.44 10.99 16.26
N ASN A 284 -4.43 11.83 16.58
CA ASN A 284 -4.45 12.61 17.82
C ASN A 284 -5.40 12.05 18.90
N GLN A 285 -6.32 11.14 18.58
CA GLN A 285 -7.26 10.55 19.55
C GLN A 285 -6.58 9.62 20.57
N ASN A 286 -5.56 8.87 20.22
CA ASN A 286 -4.89 7.92 21.14
C ASN A 286 -4.01 8.59 22.20
N GLN A 287 -3.81 9.90 22.18
CA GLN A 287 -3.03 10.59 23.23
C GLN A 287 -3.85 10.89 24.49
N SER A 288 -5.17 10.88 24.41
CA SER A 288 -6.03 11.11 25.59
C SER A 288 -6.21 9.86 26.47
N GLU A 289 -5.95 8.65 25.97
CA GLU A 289 -6.07 7.40 26.75
C GLU A 289 -4.77 7.01 27.49
N TYR A 290 -3.62 7.63 27.17
CA TYR A 290 -2.33 7.42 27.86
C TYR A 290 -1.85 8.70 28.57
N GLY A 291 -2.77 9.51 29.04
CA GLY A 291 -2.45 10.61 29.95
C GLY A 291 -1.85 10.02 31.24
N PHE A 292 -0.53 10.08 31.36
CA PHE A 292 0.14 9.86 32.64
C PHE A 292 -0.49 10.80 33.66
N SER A 293 -1.17 10.24 34.61
CA SER A 293 -1.46 10.91 35.87
C SER A 293 -0.13 11.19 36.55
N ASP A 294 0.35 12.41 36.40
CA ASP A 294 1.42 12.95 37.21
C ASP A 294 0.86 13.20 38.61
N GLU A 295 0.81 12.15 39.41
CA GLU A 295 0.59 12.25 40.85
C GLU A 295 1.95 12.37 41.53
N SER A 296 2.50 13.57 41.49
CA SER A 296 3.50 13.99 42.45
C SER A 296 2.82 14.68 43.63
N LYS A 297 2.68 13.93 44.71
CA LYS A 297 2.66 14.48 46.06
C LYS A 297 3.84 13.99 46.86
#